data_91d7b9ddaba5202801201174048a08b9
#
_entry.id   91d7b9ddaba5202801201174048a08b9
#
_cell.length_a   1.000
_cell.length_b   1.000
_cell.length_c   1.000
_cell.angle_alpha   90.00
_cell.angle_beta   90.00
_cell.angle_gamma   90.00
#
_symmetry.space_group_name_H-M   'P 1'
#
loop_
_entity.id
_entity.type
_entity.pdbx_description
1 polymer ?
#
loop_
_entity_poly.entity_id
_entity_poly.type
_entity_poly.pdbx_seq_one_letter_code
_entity_poly.pdbx_strand_id
1 'polypeptide(L)'
;MNSMIKLLFPFAALCLLLSAPLLAEEEEHNPNQASLIKRMKGIIIPELSFDDLDFYEAVDSMRKISDDINLVIVPHRGMHHLDVTLKLRNISYFNALEYLLLVCGLEMRVDDHAVVILPGEDWHDDDDDCDDDDDDDDDDDWF
;
A
#
# COMPACT_ATOMS: atom_id res chain seq x y z
N MET A 1 15.01 -71.10 -33.56
CA MET A 1 13.82 -71.43 -32.83
C MET A 1 13.65 -70.32 -31.81
N ASN A 2 12.90 -69.41 -32.12
CA ASN A 2 11.67 -68.85 -31.62
C ASN A 2 11.94 -67.73 -30.67
N SER A 3 11.94 -66.53 -31.14
CA SER A 3 10.75 -65.73 -31.36
C SER A 3 9.95 -65.48 -30.10
N MET A 4 10.48 -64.61 -29.19
CA MET A 4 9.69 -63.92 -28.16
C MET A 4 10.45 -62.71 -27.63
N ILE A 5 10.77 -61.76 -28.49
CA ILE A 5 11.22 -60.44 -28.08
C ILE A 5 10.55 -59.43 -29.01
N LYS A 6 9.30 -59.09 -28.75
CA LYS A 6 8.63 -57.99 -29.38
C LYS A 6 7.40 -57.66 -28.50
N LEU A 7 7.56 -56.90 -27.46
CA LEU A 7 6.52 -56.02 -26.93
C LEU A 7 7.01 -55.30 -25.68
N LEU A 8 7.99 -54.47 -25.82
CA LEU A 8 8.36 -53.59 -24.72
C LEU A 8 8.96 -52.29 -25.24
N PHE A 9 8.15 -51.52 -25.93
CA PHE A 9 8.39 -50.07 -26.13
C PHE A 9 7.21 -49.53 -26.92
N PRO A 10 6.25 -48.91 -26.25
CA PRO A 10 6.05 -47.49 -26.40
C PRO A 10 5.38 -46.84 -25.17
N PHE A 11 6.06 -46.73 -24.05
CA PHE A 11 5.50 -46.01 -22.91
C PHE A 11 6.38 -44.84 -22.44
N ALA A 12 7.50 -44.58 -23.13
CA ALA A 12 8.45 -43.56 -22.77
C ALA A 12 8.25 -42.22 -23.54
N ALA A 13 7.28 -42.12 -24.43
CA ALA A 13 7.10 -40.97 -25.31
C ALA A 13 5.92 -40.04 -24.92
N LEU A 14 5.21 -40.28 -23.80
CA LEU A 14 4.02 -39.50 -23.45
C LEU A 14 4.21 -38.61 -22.21
N CYS A 15 5.40 -38.54 -21.63
CA CYS A 15 5.65 -37.67 -20.47
C CYS A 15 6.37 -36.34 -20.78
N LEU A 16 6.54 -35.96 -22.05
CA LEU A 16 7.34 -34.80 -22.45
C LEU A 16 6.53 -33.58 -22.92
N LEU A 17 5.22 -33.52 -22.68
CA LEU A 17 4.37 -32.44 -23.17
C LEU A 17 3.61 -31.67 -22.08
N LEU A 18 3.97 -31.79 -20.80
CA LEU A 18 3.34 -31.01 -19.70
C LEU A 18 4.34 -30.17 -18.90
N SER A 19 5.42 -29.71 -19.50
CA SER A 19 6.15 -28.58 -18.98
C SER A 19 5.69 -27.31 -19.73
N ALA A 20 4.44 -26.88 -19.47
CA ALA A 20 4.07 -25.52 -19.72
C ALA A 20 4.98 -24.66 -18.81
N PRO A 21 5.76 -23.70 -19.35
CA PRO A 21 6.40 -22.72 -18.52
C PRO A 21 5.25 -21.97 -17.82
N LEU A 22 5.23 -22.06 -16.49
CA LEU A 22 4.52 -21.11 -15.67
C LEU A 22 5.12 -19.76 -16.08
N LEU A 23 4.39 -18.99 -16.88
CA LEU A 23 4.69 -17.59 -17.09
C LEU A 23 4.55 -16.96 -15.70
N ALA A 24 5.66 -16.89 -14.97
CA ALA A 24 5.79 -15.92 -13.91
C ALA A 24 5.53 -14.58 -14.61
N GLU A 25 4.41 -13.95 -14.31
CA GLU A 25 4.22 -12.54 -14.58
C GLU A 25 5.37 -11.84 -13.84
N GLU A 26 6.45 -11.58 -14.56
CA GLU A 26 7.46 -10.62 -14.13
C GLU A 26 6.71 -9.29 -14.13
N GLU A 27 6.25 -8.87 -12.94
CA GLU A 27 5.90 -7.49 -12.70
C GLU A 27 7.09 -6.68 -13.22
N GLU A 28 6.89 -5.92 -14.28
CA GLU A 28 7.90 -5.00 -14.83
C GLU A 28 8.25 -3.99 -13.74
N HIS A 29 9.15 -4.41 -12.85
CA HIS A 29 9.64 -3.58 -11.77
C HIS A 29 10.56 -2.55 -12.41
N ASN A 30 10.04 -1.32 -12.56
CA ASN A 30 10.82 -0.20 -13.06
C ASN A 30 12.12 -0.09 -12.22
N PRO A 31 13.32 -0.06 -12.84
CA PRO A 31 14.59 -0.02 -12.13
C PRO A 31 14.71 1.16 -11.16
N ASN A 32 14.04 2.28 -11.45
CA ASN A 32 14.03 3.46 -10.58
C ASN A 32 13.22 3.19 -9.30
N GLN A 33 12.05 2.58 -9.43
CA GLN A 33 11.20 2.17 -8.33
C GLN A 33 11.93 1.17 -7.41
N ALA A 34 12.56 0.14 -7.98
CA ALA A 34 13.36 -0.83 -7.21
C ALA A 34 14.53 -0.14 -6.47
N SER A 35 15.18 0.83 -7.10
CA SER A 35 16.26 1.62 -6.51
C SER A 35 15.75 2.46 -5.33
N LEU A 36 14.57 3.09 -5.46
CA LEU A 36 13.96 3.88 -4.40
C LEU A 36 13.59 3.00 -3.19
N ILE A 37 12.93 1.86 -3.44
CA ILE A 37 12.61 0.87 -2.39
C ILE A 37 13.87 0.40 -1.66
N LYS A 38 14.93 0.09 -2.39
CA LYS A 38 16.21 -0.33 -1.82
C LYS A 38 16.83 0.75 -0.92
N ARG A 39 16.77 2.01 -1.35
CA ARG A 39 17.22 3.15 -0.53
C ARG A 39 16.42 3.25 0.77
N MET A 40 15.09 3.23 0.68
CA MET A 40 14.22 3.29 1.85
C MET A 40 14.46 2.14 2.83
N LYS A 41 14.69 0.92 2.32
CA LYS A 41 15.04 -0.25 3.14
C LYS A 41 16.43 -0.15 3.77
N GLY A 42 17.33 0.62 3.19
CA GLY A 42 18.69 0.84 3.70
C GLY A 42 18.77 1.88 4.83
N ILE A 43 17.79 2.75 4.99
CA ILE A 43 17.75 3.76 6.05
C ILE A 43 17.13 3.11 7.29
N ILE A 44 17.93 2.94 8.35
CA ILE A 44 17.47 2.37 9.63
C ILE A 44 17.16 3.49 10.60
N ILE A 45 15.96 3.49 11.13
CA ILE A 45 15.46 4.41 12.14
C ILE A 45 15.65 3.74 13.51
N PRO A 46 16.49 4.30 14.39
CA PRO A 46 16.74 3.70 15.71
C PRO A 46 15.50 3.67 16.60
N GLU A 47 14.77 4.78 16.61
CA GLU A 47 13.53 4.94 17.36
C GLU A 47 12.62 5.95 16.64
N LEU A 48 11.34 5.59 16.52
CA LEU A 48 10.26 6.45 16.02
C LEU A 48 9.12 6.34 17.01
N SER A 49 8.64 7.48 17.52
CA SER A 49 7.54 7.51 18.48
C SER A 49 6.63 8.68 18.15
N PHE A 50 5.40 8.37 17.86
CA PHE A 50 4.29 9.31 17.71
C PHE A 50 3.25 8.98 18.78
N ASP A 51 2.69 10.02 19.39
CA ASP A 51 1.70 9.89 20.46
C ASP A 51 0.63 10.95 20.22
N ASP A 52 -0.51 10.52 19.71
CA ASP A 52 -1.63 11.39 19.34
C ASP A 52 -1.21 12.54 18.42
N LEU A 53 -0.42 12.23 17.41
CA LEU A 53 0.16 13.20 16.49
C LEU A 53 -0.67 13.28 15.22
N ASP A 54 -0.96 14.47 14.74
CA ASP A 54 -1.60 14.67 13.43
C ASP A 54 -0.85 13.96 12.30
N PHE A 55 -1.58 13.35 11.38
CA PHE A 55 -1.02 12.59 10.28
C PHE A 55 -0.02 13.40 9.43
N TYR A 56 -0.34 14.65 9.11
CA TYR A 56 0.56 15.48 8.30
C TYR A 56 1.85 15.81 9.05
N GLU A 57 1.77 16.04 10.37
CA GLU A 57 2.96 16.24 11.21
C GLU A 57 3.80 14.95 11.30
N ALA A 58 3.15 13.79 11.37
CA ALA A 58 3.84 12.50 11.33
C ALA A 58 4.58 12.30 10.00
N VAL A 59 3.94 12.59 8.86
CA VAL A 59 4.58 12.54 7.54
C VAL A 59 5.72 13.55 7.41
N ASP A 60 5.56 14.77 7.94
CA ASP A 60 6.64 15.76 7.96
C ASP A 60 7.83 15.32 8.83
N SER A 61 7.57 14.57 9.88
CA SER A 61 8.62 13.95 10.69
C SER A 61 9.37 12.88 9.88
N MET A 62 8.66 12.09 9.08
CA MET A 62 9.28 11.13 8.16
C MET A 62 10.13 11.84 7.09
N ARG A 63 9.66 12.96 6.52
CA ARG A 63 10.43 13.76 5.57
C ARG A 63 11.75 14.27 6.15
N LYS A 64 11.76 14.67 7.42
CA LYS A 64 12.97 15.14 8.12
C LYS A 64 14.01 14.05 8.37
N ILE A 65 13.58 12.77 8.41
CA ILE A 65 14.50 11.63 8.54
C ILE A 65 15.30 11.41 7.27
N SER A 66 14.69 11.67 6.11
CA SER A 66 15.36 11.51 4.81
C SER A 66 14.84 12.52 3.79
N ASP A 67 15.65 13.54 3.53
CA ASP A 67 15.36 14.57 2.53
C ASP A 67 15.43 14.04 1.08
N ASP A 68 16.05 12.87 0.89
CA ASP A 68 16.24 12.24 -0.43
C ASP A 68 15.00 11.49 -0.93
N ILE A 69 13.97 11.34 -0.08
CA ILE A 69 12.76 10.61 -0.41
C ILE A 69 11.59 11.57 -0.56
N ASN A 70 11.07 11.66 -1.77
CA ASN A 70 9.90 12.47 -2.04
C ASN A 70 8.63 11.73 -1.58
N LEU A 71 7.91 12.32 -0.61
CA LEU A 71 6.60 11.86 -0.19
C LEU A 71 5.52 12.78 -0.76
N VAL A 72 4.59 12.22 -1.52
CA VAL A 72 3.45 12.93 -2.11
C VAL A 72 2.19 12.40 -1.47
N ILE A 73 1.37 13.28 -0.90
CA ILE A 73 0.07 12.92 -0.33
C ILE A 73 -1.01 13.30 -1.34
N VAL A 74 -1.84 12.33 -1.72
CA VAL A 74 -3.07 12.60 -2.47
C VAL A 74 -4.13 13.03 -1.45
N PRO A 75 -4.53 14.32 -1.45
CA PRO A 75 -5.46 14.81 -0.44
C PRO A 75 -6.82 14.14 -0.60
N HIS A 76 -7.38 13.72 0.52
CA HIS A 76 -8.71 13.13 0.59
C HIS A 76 -9.44 13.69 1.81
N ARG A 77 -10.79 13.71 1.75
CA ARG A 77 -11.61 14.10 2.91
C ARG A 77 -11.34 13.12 4.06
N GLY A 78 -11.43 13.57 5.27
CA GLY A 78 -11.18 12.74 6.46
C GLY A 78 -9.70 12.59 6.86
N MET A 79 -8.72 12.80 5.97
CA MET A 79 -7.30 12.75 6.35
C MET A 79 -6.90 13.82 7.39
N HIS A 80 -7.68 14.91 7.52
CA HIS A 80 -7.42 16.00 8.46
C HIS A 80 -7.75 15.65 9.92
N HIS A 81 -8.35 14.50 10.17
CA HIS A 81 -8.77 14.05 11.50
C HIS A 81 -8.06 12.76 11.91
N LEU A 82 -6.99 12.39 11.20
CA LEU A 82 -6.22 11.19 11.51
C LEU A 82 -5.14 11.52 12.54
N ASP A 83 -5.29 10.94 13.71
CA ASP A 83 -4.28 10.97 14.75
C ASP A 83 -3.49 9.67 14.78
N VAL A 84 -2.18 9.78 14.90
CA VAL A 84 -1.24 8.67 14.83
C VAL A 84 -0.63 8.41 16.19
N THR A 85 -0.82 7.19 16.69
CA THR A 85 -0.09 6.68 17.84
C THR A 85 0.70 5.46 17.41
N LEU A 86 2.02 5.59 17.34
CA LEU A 86 2.92 4.56 16.82
C LEU A 86 4.27 4.62 17.53
N LYS A 87 4.77 3.44 17.93
CA LYS A 87 6.10 3.34 18.57
C LYS A 87 6.89 2.19 17.96
N LEU A 88 7.95 2.54 17.24
CA LEU A 88 8.79 1.60 16.50
C LEU A 88 10.25 1.78 16.92
N ARG A 89 11.03 0.67 16.86
CA ARG A 89 12.46 0.68 17.17
C ARG A 89 13.22 -0.16 16.16
N ASN A 90 14.40 0.32 15.77
CA ASN A 90 15.34 -0.36 14.90
C ASN A 90 14.68 -0.91 13.62
N ILE A 91 13.98 -0.04 12.91
CA ILE A 91 13.16 -0.38 11.74
C ILE A 91 13.66 0.37 10.50
N SER A 92 13.50 -0.23 9.32
CA SER A 92 13.78 0.48 8.07
C SER A 92 12.75 1.59 7.82
N TYR A 93 13.18 2.65 7.14
CA TYR A 93 12.30 3.75 6.73
C TYR A 93 11.08 3.24 5.93
N PHE A 94 11.30 2.28 5.03
CA PHE A 94 10.23 1.66 4.23
C PHE A 94 9.15 1.06 5.13
N ASN A 95 9.54 0.18 6.06
CA ASN A 95 8.59 -0.48 6.94
C ASN A 95 7.97 0.49 7.96
N ALA A 96 8.72 1.50 8.41
CA ALA A 96 8.18 2.52 9.31
C ALA A 96 7.06 3.32 8.63
N LEU A 97 7.25 3.69 7.36
CA LEU A 97 6.23 4.37 6.57
C LEU A 97 5.03 3.45 6.30
N GLU A 98 5.28 2.18 5.97
CA GLU A 98 4.23 1.18 5.77
C GLU A 98 3.34 1.02 7.01
N TYR A 99 3.94 0.91 8.21
CA TYR A 99 3.16 0.84 9.46
C TYR A 99 2.42 2.13 9.79
N LEU A 100 3.03 3.30 9.52
CA LEU A 100 2.38 4.58 9.69
C LEU A 100 1.08 4.66 8.87
N LEU A 101 1.15 4.27 7.61
CA LEU A 101 0.01 4.31 6.71
C LEU A 101 -1.04 3.24 7.05
N LEU A 102 -0.60 2.05 7.45
CA LEU A 102 -1.49 0.97 7.88
C LEU A 102 -2.37 1.38 9.08
N VAL A 103 -1.80 2.08 10.06
CA VAL A 103 -2.55 2.58 11.23
C VAL A 103 -3.61 3.60 10.82
N CYS A 104 -3.34 4.37 9.76
CA CYS A 104 -4.25 5.38 9.23
C CYS A 104 -5.26 4.82 8.20
N GLY A 105 -5.21 3.54 7.83
CA GLY A 105 -6.02 2.99 6.75
C GLY A 105 -5.63 3.50 5.36
N LEU A 106 -4.39 3.99 5.23
CA LEU A 106 -3.85 4.52 3.98
C LEU A 106 -2.91 3.51 3.33
N GLU A 107 -2.65 3.70 2.05
CA GLU A 107 -1.76 2.89 1.26
C GLU A 107 -0.64 3.73 0.65
N MET A 108 0.45 3.09 0.29
CA MET A 108 1.51 3.72 -0.48
C MET A 108 1.71 3.03 -1.83
N ARG A 109 1.92 3.86 -2.85
CA ARG A 109 2.42 3.42 -4.14
C ARG A 109 3.81 4.03 -4.36
N VAL A 110 4.77 3.19 -4.69
CA VAL A 110 6.12 3.67 -5.02
C VAL A 110 6.18 3.89 -6.52
N ASP A 111 6.36 5.14 -6.92
CA ASP A 111 6.61 5.55 -8.30
C ASP A 111 8.12 5.74 -8.55
N ASP A 112 8.51 6.12 -9.76
CA ASP A 112 9.92 6.24 -10.17
C ASP A 112 10.73 7.23 -9.34
N HIS A 113 10.09 8.29 -8.85
CA HIS A 113 10.74 9.42 -8.18
C HIS A 113 10.13 9.80 -6.85
N ALA A 114 9.03 9.16 -6.46
CA ALA A 114 8.28 9.50 -5.25
C ALA A 114 7.54 8.30 -4.69
N VAL A 115 7.22 8.38 -3.40
CA VAL A 115 6.24 7.54 -2.74
C VAL A 115 4.94 8.32 -2.66
N VAL A 116 3.90 7.80 -3.27
CA VAL A 116 2.56 8.40 -3.29
C VAL A 116 1.72 7.74 -2.21
N ILE A 117 1.19 8.56 -1.31
CA ILE A 117 0.30 8.16 -0.23
C ILE A 117 -1.14 8.45 -0.68
N LEU A 118 -1.99 7.43 -0.61
CA LEU A 118 -3.37 7.48 -1.08
C LEU A 118 -4.30 6.75 -0.10
N PRO A 119 -5.60 7.02 -0.12
CA PRO A 119 -6.58 6.25 0.65
C PRO A 119 -6.56 4.78 0.26
N GLY A 120 -6.71 3.88 1.24
CA GLY A 120 -6.87 2.46 0.98
C GLY A 120 -8.20 2.15 0.27
N GLU A 121 -8.32 0.96 -0.32
CA GLU A 121 -9.54 0.55 -1.05
C GLU A 121 -10.79 0.53 -0.15
N ASP A 122 -10.62 0.33 1.15
CA ASP A 122 -11.70 0.29 2.14
C ASP A 122 -12.00 1.66 2.79
N TRP A 123 -11.43 2.74 2.22
CA TRP A 123 -11.67 4.08 2.75
C TRP A 123 -13.07 4.55 2.41
N HIS A 124 -13.96 4.55 3.39
CA HIS A 124 -15.31 5.08 3.27
C HIS A 124 -15.38 6.48 3.86
N ASP A 125 -15.87 7.42 3.09
CA ASP A 125 -16.30 8.73 3.60
C ASP A 125 -17.64 8.51 4.32
N ASP A 126 -17.63 8.44 5.64
CA ASP A 126 -18.85 8.30 6.47
C ASP A 126 -19.70 9.60 6.53
N ASP A 127 -19.52 10.52 5.55
CA ASP A 127 -20.11 11.87 5.56
C ASP A 127 -21.46 11.98 4.82
N ASP A 128 -22.13 10.86 4.47
CA ASP A 128 -23.38 10.91 3.70
C ASP A 128 -24.65 11.16 4.54
N ASP A 129 -24.55 11.41 5.86
CA ASP A 129 -25.71 11.62 6.73
C ASP A 129 -25.78 13.05 7.31
N CYS A 130 -25.69 14.08 6.46
CA CYS A 130 -26.22 15.40 6.78
C CYS A 130 -27.53 15.59 6.02
N ASP A 131 -28.57 14.89 6.45
CA ASP A 131 -29.94 15.24 6.13
C ASP A 131 -30.26 16.57 6.84
N ASP A 132 -30.03 17.69 6.12
CA ASP A 132 -30.54 19.00 6.49
C ASP A 132 -32.07 18.97 6.34
N ASP A 133 -32.73 18.46 7.38
CA ASP A 133 -34.16 18.67 7.58
C ASP A 133 -34.39 20.13 8.01
N ASP A 134 -34.29 21.03 7.03
CA ASP A 134 -34.79 22.41 7.14
C ASP A 134 -36.32 22.38 7.09
N ASP A 135 -36.95 22.01 8.21
CA ASP A 135 -38.37 22.26 8.46
C ASP A 135 -38.56 23.74 8.77
N ASP A 136 -38.63 24.57 7.70
CA ASP A 136 -39.14 25.94 7.76
C ASP A 136 -40.64 25.93 7.92
N ASP A 137 -41.14 25.75 9.17
CA ASP A 137 -42.52 26.07 9.55
C ASP A 137 -42.65 27.56 9.82
N ASP A 138 -42.74 28.36 8.75
CA ASP A 138 -43.23 29.75 8.78
C ASP A 138 -44.76 29.78 8.92
N ASP A 139 -45.25 29.67 10.16
CA ASP A 139 -46.62 30.03 10.49
C ASP A 139 -46.67 31.50 10.92
N ASP A 140 -46.70 32.40 9.94
CA ASP A 140 -47.08 33.81 10.13
C ASP A 140 -48.62 33.91 10.10
N ASP A 141 -49.22 33.78 11.30
CA ASP A 141 -50.60 34.23 11.54
C ASP A 141 -50.54 35.52 12.37
N TRP A 142 -50.67 36.70 11.65
CA TRP A 142 -50.93 37.98 12.22
C TRP A 142 -52.30 38.47 11.89
N PHE A 143 -53.18 38.46 12.88
CA PHE A 143 -54.34 39.35 12.93
C PHE A 143 -54.33 40.09 14.27
#